data_f9d706deec75baa93fecc340df4f8ac2
#
_entry.id   f9d706deec75baa93fecc340df4f8ac2
#
_cell.length_a   1.000
_cell.length_b   1.000
_cell.length_c   1.000
_cell.angle_alpha   90.00
_cell.angle_beta   90.00
_cell.angle_gamma   90.00
#
_symmetry.space_group_name_H-M   'P 1'
#
loop_
_entity.id
_entity.type
_entity.pdbx_description
1 polymer ?
#
loop_
_entity_poly.entity_id
_entity_poly.type
_entity_poly.pdbx_seq_one_letter_code
_entity_poly.pdbx_strand_id
1 'polypeptide(L)'
;MLATGGQPYYPFALLLTLYAAGCVPVARWAAGHARRIAVLVAALAVSVAVSILASLPMLPVRSVPAAITAVNSTDGDSIGWPAYVAQVARAYQALPAADRAVAVLVTGNYGEAGALARYDPGYGLPAVYSGHNELYRFGPPPDSARVAVVVSMRDIGTSGWFAECATVGRLDNGVGVDNEEQGDPICVCRNPRRPWHELWPSFQHYD
;
A
#
# COMPACT_ATOMS: atom_id res chain seq x y z
N MET A 1 -15.67 6.98 11.85
CA MET A 1 -14.87 6.56 10.71
C MET A 1 -14.59 7.74 9.78
N LEU A 2 -15.59 8.42 9.19
CA LEU A 2 -15.35 9.63 8.38
C LEU A 2 -14.65 10.78 9.14
N ALA A 3 -14.74 10.80 10.47
CA ALA A 3 -14.12 11.84 11.32
C ALA A 3 -12.79 11.42 11.96
N THR A 4 -12.38 10.15 11.82
CA THR A 4 -11.22 9.58 12.53
C THR A 4 -10.16 8.98 11.60
N GLY A 5 -10.33 9.10 10.28
CA GLY A 5 -9.40 8.50 9.30
C GLY A 5 -9.39 6.96 9.28
N GLY A 6 -10.35 6.31 9.95
CA GLY A 6 -10.39 4.85 10.01
C GLY A 6 -10.75 4.21 8.69
N GLN A 7 -10.05 3.15 8.33
CA GLN A 7 -10.26 2.41 7.08
C GLN A 7 -11.67 1.77 7.03
N PRO A 8 -12.32 1.73 5.85
CA PRO A 8 -13.70 1.24 5.69
C PRO A 8 -13.91 -0.21 6.15
N TYR A 9 -12.88 -1.02 6.17
CA TYR A 9 -12.95 -2.43 6.53
C TYR A 9 -12.86 -2.72 8.04
N TYR A 10 -12.51 -1.74 8.88
CA TYR A 10 -12.44 -1.95 10.33
C TYR A 10 -13.74 -2.41 10.98
N PRO A 11 -14.96 -1.95 10.58
CA PRO A 11 -16.20 -2.45 11.12
C PRO A 11 -16.69 -3.76 10.50
N PHE A 12 -15.89 -4.44 9.66
CA PHE A 12 -16.35 -5.59 8.89
C PHE A 12 -16.91 -6.71 9.78
N ALA A 13 -16.25 -7.01 10.90
CA ALA A 13 -16.72 -8.00 11.85
C ALA A 13 -18.11 -7.65 12.45
N LEU A 14 -18.33 -6.37 12.76
CA LEU A 14 -19.62 -5.87 13.22
C LEU A 14 -20.68 -5.99 12.12
N LEU A 15 -20.34 -5.60 10.89
CA LEU A 15 -21.25 -5.71 9.75
C LEU A 15 -21.65 -7.14 9.47
N LEU A 16 -20.73 -8.10 9.54
CA LEU A 16 -21.03 -9.53 9.42
C LEU A 16 -21.98 -10.02 10.52
N THR A 17 -21.77 -9.59 11.75
CA THR A 17 -22.64 -9.92 12.88
C THR A 17 -24.06 -9.38 12.69
N LEU A 18 -24.19 -8.12 12.29
CA LEU A 18 -25.48 -7.48 12.00
C LEU A 18 -26.18 -8.14 10.81
N TYR A 19 -25.42 -8.49 9.77
CA TYR A 19 -25.93 -9.21 8.62
C TYR A 19 -26.50 -10.57 9.01
N ALA A 20 -25.75 -11.35 9.78
CA ALA A 20 -26.20 -12.66 10.29
C ALA A 20 -27.45 -12.52 11.15
N ALA A 21 -27.51 -11.55 12.05
CA ALA A 21 -28.69 -11.28 12.87
C ALA A 21 -29.90 -10.87 12.03
N GLY A 22 -29.68 -10.11 10.95
CA GLY A 22 -30.70 -9.67 10.02
C GLY A 22 -31.29 -10.80 9.15
N CYS A 23 -30.57 -11.88 8.93
CA CYS A 23 -31.03 -13.00 8.09
C CYS A 23 -32.28 -13.67 8.66
N VAL A 24 -32.39 -13.82 9.99
CA VAL A 24 -33.53 -14.48 10.63
C VAL A 24 -34.85 -13.72 10.44
N PRO A 25 -34.95 -12.40 10.75
CA PRO A 25 -36.17 -11.64 10.50
C PRO A 25 -36.52 -11.54 9.03
N VAL A 26 -35.52 -11.40 8.14
CA VAL A 26 -35.73 -11.37 6.69
C VAL A 26 -36.29 -12.69 6.18
N ALA A 27 -35.75 -13.82 6.63
CA ALA A 27 -36.27 -15.14 6.26
C ALA A 27 -37.73 -15.32 6.73
N ARG A 28 -38.04 -14.89 7.94
CA ARG A 28 -39.43 -14.93 8.47
C ARG A 28 -40.37 -14.03 7.67
N TRP A 29 -39.92 -12.82 7.31
CA TRP A 29 -40.69 -11.89 6.49
C TRP A 29 -40.96 -12.42 5.08
N ALA A 30 -40.02 -13.15 4.50
CA ALA A 30 -40.12 -13.71 3.15
C ALA A 30 -40.93 -15.01 3.12
N ALA A 31 -41.03 -15.75 4.23
CA ALA A 31 -41.66 -17.06 4.29
C ALA A 31 -43.09 -17.02 3.77
N GLY A 32 -43.42 -17.96 2.86
CA GLY A 32 -44.75 -18.09 2.23
C GLY A 32 -45.10 -17.02 1.20
N HIS A 33 -44.17 -16.11 0.84
CA HIS A 33 -44.42 -15.01 -0.07
C HIS A 33 -43.47 -15.07 -1.28
N ALA A 34 -43.84 -15.75 -2.38
CA ALA A 34 -42.98 -15.92 -3.55
C ALA A 34 -42.40 -14.61 -4.12
N ARG A 35 -43.19 -13.51 -4.11
CA ARG A 35 -42.70 -12.20 -4.59
C ARG A 35 -41.56 -11.65 -3.71
N ARG A 36 -41.65 -11.81 -2.40
CA ARG A 36 -40.58 -11.34 -1.48
C ARG A 36 -39.31 -12.15 -1.65
N ILE A 37 -39.46 -13.46 -1.83
CA ILE A 37 -38.32 -14.35 -2.15
C ILE A 37 -37.69 -13.93 -3.49
N ALA A 38 -38.47 -13.69 -4.51
CA ALA A 38 -37.95 -13.25 -5.81
C ALA A 38 -37.20 -11.92 -5.73
N VAL A 39 -37.71 -10.95 -4.97
CA VAL A 39 -37.02 -9.67 -4.72
C VAL A 39 -35.70 -9.88 -4.00
N LEU A 40 -35.65 -10.72 -2.95
CA LEU A 40 -34.41 -11.03 -2.23
C LEU A 40 -33.38 -11.71 -3.14
N VAL A 41 -33.78 -12.69 -3.94
CA VAL A 41 -32.91 -13.38 -4.88
C VAL A 41 -32.36 -12.41 -5.93
N ALA A 42 -33.22 -11.55 -6.48
CA ALA A 42 -32.78 -10.52 -7.41
C ALA A 42 -31.80 -9.54 -6.80
N ALA A 43 -32.08 -9.06 -5.58
CA ALA A 43 -31.18 -8.15 -4.87
C ALA A 43 -29.83 -8.80 -4.55
N LEU A 44 -29.80 -10.06 -4.14
CA LEU A 44 -28.57 -10.83 -3.92
C LEU A 44 -27.80 -11.02 -5.22
N ALA A 45 -28.49 -11.37 -6.31
CA ALA A 45 -27.84 -11.55 -7.61
C ALA A 45 -27.20 -10.26 -8.11
N VAL A 46 -27.87 -9.12 -7.98
CA VAL A 46 -27.30 -7.80 -8.31
C VAL A 46 -26.12 -7.49 -7.42
N SER A 47 -26.25 -7.69 -6.10
CA SER A 47 -25.15 -7.47 -5.15
C SER A 47 -23.91 -8.30 -5.49
N VAL A 48 -24.10 -9.59 -5.79
CA VAL A 48 -23.00 -10.48 -6.19
C VAL A 48 -22.37 -10.01 -7.50
N ALA A 49 -23.18 -9.65 -8.51
CA ALA A 49 -22.65 -9.15 -9.78
C ALA A 49 -21.82 -7.88 -9.61
N VAL A 50 -22.33 -6.91 -8.82
CA VAL A 50 -21.60 -5.68 -8.52
C VAL A 50 -20.30 -5.98 -7.75
N SER A 51 -20.35 -6.88 -6.74
CA SER A 51 -19.16 -7.25 -5.97
C SER A 51 -18.11 -7.94 -6.84
N ILE A 52 -18.51 -8.82 -7.74
CA ILE A 52 -17.59 -9.46 -8.70
C ILE A 52 -16.90 -8.42 -9.57
N LEU A 53 -17.67 -7.48 -10.13
CA LEU A 53 -17.12 -6.42 -11.00
C LEU A 53 -16.21 -5.45 -10.25
N ALA A 54 -16.51 -5.18 -8.97
CA ALA A 54 -15.78 -4.20 -8.15
C ALA A 54 -14.56 -4.79 -7.43
N SER A 55 -14.50 -6.12 -7.22
CA SER A 55 -13.47 -6.73 -6.37
C SER A 55 -12.60 -7.77 -7.07
N LEU A 56 -12.98 -8.21 -8.28
CA LEU A 56 -12.17 -9.19 -9.02
C LEU A 56 -11.49 -8.54 -10.22
N PRO A 57 -10.23 -8.90 -10.50
CA PRO A 57 -9.47 -8.38 -11.64
C PRO A 57 -9.99 -8.99 -12.96
N MET A 58 -11.28 -8.79 -13.25
CA MET A 58 -11.95 -9.32 -14.44
C MET A 58 -11.66 -8.51 -15.70
N LEU A 59 -11.22 -7.27 -15.55
CA LEU A 59 -10.95 -6.38 -16.67
C LEU A 59 -9.44 -6.21 -16.87
N PRO A 60 -8.99 -6.07 -18.14
CA PRO A 60 -7.61 -5.69 -18.41
C PRO A 60 -7.30 -4.36 -17.71
N VAL A 61 -6.12 -4.24 -17.08
CA VAL A 61 -5.71 -3.05 -16.32
C VAL A 61 -5.91 -1.74 -17.09
N ARG A 62 -5.64 -1.75 -18.41
CA ARG A 62 -5.82 -0.58 -19.29
C ARG A 62 -7.29 -0.19 -19.52
N SER A 63 -8.21 -1.06 -19.13
CA SER A 63 -9.65 -0.86 -19.32
C SER A 63 -10.39 -0.71 -18.01
N VAL A 64 -9.67 -0.61 -16.87
CA VAL A 64 -10.28 -0.35 -15.56
C VAL A 64 -10.88 1.06 -15.60
N PRO A 65 -12.21 1.20 -15.59
CA PRO A 65 -12.83 2.52 -15.61
C PRO A 65 -12.43 3.30 -14.35
N ALA A 66 -12.13 4.59 -14.50
CA ALA A 66 -11.90 5.49 -13.38
C ALA A 66 -13.03 5.45 -12.32
N ALA A 67 -14.23 5.05 -12.71
CA ALA A 67 -15.34 4.83 -11.80
C ALA A 67 -15.13 3.66 -10.83
N ILE A 68 -14.38 2.60 -11.20
CA ILE A 68 -14.10 1.46 -10.32
C ILE A 68 -13.05 1.88 -9.29
N THR A 69 -11.97 2.52 -9.72
CA THR A 69 -10.94 3.04 -8.80
C THR A 69 -11.48 4.15 -7.89
N ALA A 70 -12.48 4.93 -8.34
CA ALA A 70 -13.15 5.92 -7.50
C ALA A 70 -14.06 5.29 -6.42
N VAL A 71 -14.58 4.07 -6.66
CA VAL A 71 -15.42 3.34 -5.68
C VAL A 71 -14.55 2.49 -4.74
N ASN A 72 -13.43 1.96 -5.25
CA ASN A 72 -12.48 1.16 -4.50
C ASN A 72 -11.05 1.54 -4.89
N SER A 73 -10.47 2.50 -4.19
CA SER A 73 -9.08 2.96 -4.42
C SER A 73 -8.07 1.82 -4.22
N THR A 74 -8.35 0.90 -3.30
CA THR A 74 -7.49 -0.26 -3.00
C THR A 74 -7.25 -1.16 -4.22
N ASP A 75 -8.18 -1.21 -5.19
CA ASP A 75 -7.95 -1.94 -6.44
C ASP A 75 -6.86 -1.27 -7.29
N GLY A 76 -6.76 0.07 -7.25
CA GLY A 76 -5.69 0.83 -7.87
C GLY A 76 -4.33 0.55 -7.22
N ASP A 77 -4.30 0.49 -5.89
CA ASP A 77 -3.08 0.28 -5.09
C ASP A 77 -2.51 -1.15 -5.24
N SER A 78 -3.28 -2.08 -5.78
CA SER A 78 -2.76 -3.41 -6.13
C SER A 78 -2.01 -3.48 -7.47
N ILE A 79 -2.03 -2.38 -8.24
CA ILE A 79 -1.50 -2.34 -9.61
C ILE A 79 -0.08 -1.77 -9.62
N GLY A 80 0.82 -2.42 -10.39
CA GLY A 80 2.13 -1.86 -10.70
C GLY A 80 3.28 -2.32 -9.81
N TRP A 81 3.06 -3.19 -8.83
CA TRP A 81 4.11 -3.64 -7.91
C TRP A 81 5.39 -4.17 -8.57
N PRO A 82 5.35 -4.98 -9.66
CA PRO A 82 6.57 -5.36 -10.34
C PRO A 82 7.33 -4.18 -10.97
N ALA A 83 6.60 -3.19 -11.51
CA ALA A 83 7.21 -1.98 -12.06
C ALA A 83 7.81 -1.11 -10.95
N TYR A 84 7.12 -0.99 -9.81
CA TYR A 84 7.60 -0.33 -8.60
C TYR A 84 8.95 -0.92 -8.16
N VAL A 85 8.99 -2.23 -7.91
CA VAL A 85 10.22 -2.91 -7.45
C VAL A 85 11.36 -2.76 -8.44
N ALA A 86 11.08 -2.89 -9.74
CA ALA A 86 12.09 -2.69 -10.78
C ALA A 86 12.67 -1.25 -10.79
N GLN A 87 11.87 -0.24 -10.47
CA GLN A 87 12.33 1.15 -10.40
C GLN A 87 13.19 1.40 -9.17
N VAL A 88 12.77 0.90 -8.01
CA VAL A 88 13.55 0.96 -6.76
C VAL A 88 14.87 0.20 -6.92
N ALA A 89 14.83 -0.98 -7.52
CA ALA A 89 16.03 -1.78 -7.80
C ALA A 89 17.01 -1.04 -8.72
N ARG A 90 16.53 -0.38 -9.77
CA ARG A 90 17.40 0.43 -10.63
C ARG A 90 18.06 1.57 -9.85
N ALA A 91 17.31 2.27 -9.00
CA ALA A 91 17.85 3.34 -8.17
C ALA A 91 18.95 2.82 -7.22
N TYR A 92 18.72 1.68 -6.58
CA TYR A 92 19.72 1.04 -5.72
C TYR A 92 20.95 0.58 -6.52
N GLN A 93 20.77 -0.10 -7.66
CA GLN A 93 21.86 -0.62 -8.48
C GLN A 93 22.71 0.49 -9.12
N ALA A 94 22.13 1.67 -9.33
CA ALA A 94 22.84 2.84 -9.82
C ALA A 94 23.79 3.47 -8.78
N LEU A 95 23.67 3.09 -7.50
CA LEU A 95 24.59 3.57 -6.47
C LEU A 95 26.01 3.05 -6.71
N PRO A 96 27.05 3.84 -6.35
CA PRO A 96 28.41 3.33 -6.27
C PRO A 96 28.51 2.09 -5.38
N ALA A 97 29.43 1.18 -5.67
CA ALA A 97 29.60 -0.06 -4.92
C ALA A 97 29.84 0.18 -3.41
N ALA A 98 30.57 1.24 -3.06
CA ALA A 98 30.81 1.62 -1.68
C ALA A 98 29.50 2.05 -0.96
N ASP A 99 28.62 2.79 -1.65
CA ASP A 99 27.33 3.20 -1.12
C ASP A 99 26.41 1.99 -0.95
N ARG A 100 26.35 1.09 -1.95
CA ARG A 100 25.55 -0.14 -1.88
C ARG A 100 25.91 -1.02 -0.67
N ALA A 101 27.19 -1.09 -0.33
CA ALA A 101 27.65 -1.90 0.81
C ALA A 101 27.09 -1.47 2.16
N VAL A 102 26.65 -0.21 2.28
CA VAL A 102 26.13 0.39 3.52
C VAL A 102 24.72 0.96 3.31
N ALA A 103 24.05 0.56 2.24
CA ALA A 103 22.71 1.03 1.90
C ALA A 103 21.62 0.16 2.51
N VAL A 104 20.48 0.79 2.80
CA VAL A 104 19.21 0.17 3.18
C VAL A 104 18.08 0.75 2.32
N LEU A 105 16.96 0.05 2.27
CA LEU A 105 15.71 0.58 1.70
C LEU A 105 14.79 1.02 2.83
N VAL A 106 14.16 2.18 2.68
CA VAL A 106 13.15 2.69 3.61
C VAL A 106 11.92 3.08 2.79
N THR A 107 10.78 2.53 3.15
CA THR A 107 9.52 2.73 2.42
C THR A 107 8.52 3.52 3.24
N GLY A 108 7.66 4.27 2.54
CA GLY A 108 6.59 5.04 3.13
C GLY A 108 5.50 4.16 3.75
N ASN A 109 5.13 3.06 3.11
CA ASN A 109 4.06 2.21 3.61
C ASN A 109 4.40 0.72 3.64
N TYR A 110 3.54 -0.08 4.29
CA TYR A 110 3.70 -1.53 4.42
C TYR A 110 3.51 -2.30 3.11
N GLY A 111 2.68 -1.78 2.20
CA GLY A 111 2.45 -2.37 0.87
C GLY A 111 3.73 -2.36 0.04
N GLU A 112 4.43 -1.24 0.05
CA GLU A 112 5.73 -1.05 -0.59
C GLU A 112 6.79 -1.99 -0.03
N ALA A 113 6.88 -2.07 1.31
CA ALA A 113 7.81 -3.00 1.97
C ALA A 113 7.50 -4.46 1.59
N GLY A 114 6.21 -4.82 1.57
CA GLY A 114 5.74 -6.13 1.15
C GLY A 114 6.06 -6.45 -0.31
N ALA A 115 5.88 -5.48 -1.21
CA ALA A 115 6.20 -5.63 -2.61
C ALA A 115 7.70 -5.87 -2.83
N LEU A 116 8.56 -5.08 -2.18
CA LEU A 116 10.01 -5.29 -2.24
C LEU A 116 10.39 -6.67 -1.72
N ALA A 117 9.88 -7.10 -0.58
CA ALA A 117 10.14 -8.44 -0.04
C ALA A 117 9.63 -9.56 -0.97
N ARG A 118 8.48 -9.36 -1.63
CA ARG A 118 7.86 -10.38 -2.51
C ARG A 118 8.58 -10.55 -3.84
N TYR A 119 9.06 -9.45 -4.43
CA TYR A 119 9.62 -9.43 -5.78
C TYR A 119 11.14 -9.30 -5.81
N ASP A 120 11.82 -9.23 -4.65
CA ASP A 120 13.28 -9.16 -4.53
C ASP A 120 14.03 -10.32 -5.21
N PRO A 121 13.55 -11.59 -5.23
CA PRO A 121 14.33 -12.65 -5.83
C PRO A 121 14.76 -12.33 -7.27
N GLY A 122 16.02 -11.95 -7.44
CA GLY A 122 16.64 -11.58 -8.73
C GLY A 122 17.20 -10.16 -8.79
N TYR A 123 16.86 -9.27 -7.86
CA TYR A 123 17.41 -7.91 -7.83
C TYR A 123 18.57 -7.72 -6.84
N GLY A 124 18.68 -8.59 -5.83
CA GLY A 124 19.71 -8.50 -4.79
C GLY A 124 19.59 -7.22 -3.97
N LEU A 125 18.37 -6.89 -3.55
CA LEU A 125 18.09 -5.70 -2.76
C LEU A 125 18.60 -5.85 -1.33
N PRO A 126 18.99 -4.75 -0.65
CA PRO A 126 19.34 -4.79 0.76
C PRO A 126 18.07 -4.90 1.63
N ALA A 127 18.27 -4.98 2.95
CA ALA A 127 17.18 -5.02 3.91
C ALA A 127 16.23 -3.82 3.76
N VAL A 128 14.92 -4.11 3.86
CA VAL A 128 13.83 -3.14 3.75
C VAL A 128 13.28 -2.81 5.13
N TYR A 129 13.04 -1.53 5.38
CA TYR A 129 12.49 -0.99 6.61
C TYR A 129 11.30 -0.10 6.31
N SER A 130 10.30 -0.11 7.19
CA SER A 130 9.18 0.83 7.14
C SER A 130 8.76 1.21 8.56
N GLY A 131 8.51 2.49 8.76
CA GLY A 131 7.96 3.02 10.02
C GLY A 131 6.45 2.90 10.11
N HIS A 132 5.79 2.36 9.09
CA HIS A 132 4.35 2.30 8.98
C HIS A 132 3.75 1.18 9.84
N ASN A 133 2.77 1.54 10.67
CA ASN A 133 1.98 0.60 11.48
C ASN A 133 2.86 -0.37 12.30
N GLU A 134 2.55 -1.67 12.25
CA GLU A 134 3.28 -2.70 13.00
C GLU A 134 4.70 -2.97 12.44
N LEU A 135 5.01 -2.57 11.19
CA LEU A 135 6.37 -2.74 10.65
C LEU A 135 7.40 -1.94 11.43
N TYR A 136 7.00 -0.82 12.03
CA TYR A 136 7.86 -0.04 12.92
C TYR A 136 8.49 -0.89 14.04
N ARG A 137 7.77 -1.90 14.56
CA ARG A 137 8.22 -2.77 15.66
C ARG A 137 9.33 -3.75 15.28
N PHE A 138 9.57 -3.97 13.99
CA PHE A 138 10.72 -4.77 13.56
C PHE A 138 12.05 -4.04 13.75
N GLY A 139 12.00 -2.77 14.13
CA GLY A 139 13.16 -1.98 14.52
C GLY A 139 13.79 -1.17 13.38
N PRO A 140 14.75 -0.31 13.75
CA PRO A 140 15.44 0.58 12.84
C PRO A 140 16.45 -0.15 11.95
N PRO A 141 16.88 0.51 10.85
CA PRO A 141 18.12 0.14 10.18
C PRO A 141 19.31 0.11 11.18
N PRO A 142 20.35 -0.66 10.90
CA PRO A 142 21.56 -0.65 11.71
C PRO A 142 22.24 0.74 11.65
N ASP A 143 22.81 1.19 12.75
CA ASP A 143 23.48 2.50 12.82
C ASP A 143 24.71 2.61 11.88
N SER A 144 25.18 1.47 11.38
CA SER A 144 26.22 1.41 10.33
C SER A 144 25.72 1.78 8.94
N ALA A 145 24.40 1.78 8.70
CA ALA A 145 23.83 2.18 7.41
C ALA A 145 24.02 3.68 7.19
N ARG A 146 24.74 4.04 6.14
CA ARG A 146 25.08 5.43 5.81
C ARG A 146 24.33 5.95 4.60
N VAL A 147 23.70 5.06 3.84
CA VAL A 147 22.93 5.38 2.65
C VAL A 147 21.54 4.76 2.79
N ALA A 148 20.52 5.52 2.43
CA ALA A 148 19.15 5.03 2.35
C ALA A 148 18.56 5.35 0.99
N VAL A 149 18.01 4.35 0.30
CA VAL A 149 17.06 4.61 -0.78
C VAL A 149 15.69 4.70 -0.12
N VAL A 150 15.13 5.89 -0.13
CA VAL A 150 13.86 6.23 0.53
C VAL A 150 12.79 6.40 -0.53
N VAL A 151 11.67 5.71 -0.36
CA VAL A 151 10.60 5.65 -1.36
C VAL A 151 9.32 6.18 -0.75
N SER A 152 8.57 6.97 -1.53
CA SER A 152 7.25 7.54 -1.21
C SER A 152 7.20 8.43 0.04
N MET A 153 8.34 8.92 0.50
CA MET A 153 8.42 9.90 1.58
C MET A 153 8.70 11.29 1.00
N ARG A 154 7.63 12.03 0.67
CA ARG A 154 7.71 13.31 -0.07
C ARG A 154 8.55 14.36 0.63
N ASP A 155 8.51 14.41 1.95
CA ASP A 155 9.18 15.43 2.77
C ASP A 155 10.58 15.02 3.26
N ILE A 156 11.08 13.85 2.85
CA ILE A 156 12.36 13.34 3.34
C ILE A 156 13.53 14.29 3.05
N GLY A 157 13.51 14.95 1.91
CA GLY A 157 14.56 15.91 1.51
C GLY A 157 14.62 17.15 2.39
N THR A 158 13.51 17.54 3.01
CA THR A 158 13.38 18.73 3.88
C THR A 158 13.34 18.39 5.37
N SER A 159 13.27 17.10 5.72
CA SER A 159 13.17 16.64 7.10
C SER A 159 14.36 17.04 7.99
N GLY A 160 15.52 17.27 7.40
CA GLY A 160 16.76 17.52 8.12
C GLY A 160 17.38 16.28 8.78
N TRP A 161 16.86 15.09 8.50
CA TRP A 161 17.35 13.83 9.09
C TRP A 161 18.66 13.33 8.47
N PHE A 162 18.94 13.73 7.23
CA PHE A 162 20.14 13.37 6.49
C PHE A 162 20.97 14.61 6.15
N ALA A 163 22.27 14.42 5.91
CA ALA A 163 23.12 15.51 5.45
C ALA A 163 22.76 15.93 4.02
N GLU A 164 22.37 14.97 3.18
CA GLU A 164 21.93 15.18 1.82
C GLU A 164 20.86 14.16 1.40
N CYS A 165 19.87 14.60 0.65
CA CYS A 165 18.92 13.77 -0.05
C CYS A 165 18.71 14.30 -1.46
N ALA A 166 18.73 13.42 -2.44
CA ALA A 166 18.47 13.75 -3.83
C ALA A 166 17.36 12.85 -4.37
N THR A 167 16.37 13.43 -5.02
CA THR A 167 15.38 12.68 -5.80
C THR A 167 16.05 12.16 -7.06
N VAL A 168 16.08 10.84 -7.21
CA VAL A 168 16.73 10.15 -8.35
C VAL A 168 15.72 9.59 -9.33
N GLY A 169 14.44 9.57 -8.97
CA GLY A 169 13.36 9.10 -9.83
C GLY A 169 12.00 9.38 -9.23
N ARG A 170 10.97 9.09 -10.00
CA ARG A 170 9.58 9.05 -9.55
C ARG A 170 8.96 7.75 -9.98
N LEU A 171 8.09 7.22 -9.14
CA LEU A 171 7.37 5.99 -9.40
C LEU A 171 6.37 6.17 -10.54
N ASP A 172 6.31 5.17 -11.41
CA ASP A 172 5.36 5.10 -12.51
C ASP A 172 4.91 3.65 -12.68
N ASN A 173 3.63 3.38 -12.50
CA ASN A 173 3.07 2.04 -12.67
C ASN A 173 3.01 1.57 -14.13
N GLY A 174 3.34 2.44 -15.09
CA GLY A 174 3.44 2.13 -16.52
C GLY A 174 2.09 1.92 -17.24
N VAL A 175 0.98 2.10 -16.54
CA VAL A 175 -0.39 1.93 -17.07
C VAL A 175 -1.29 3.14 -16.85
N GLY A 176 -0.77 4.17 -16.17
CA GLY A 176 -1.47 5.43 -15.94
C GLY A 176 -2.64 5.35 -14.96
N VAL A 177 -2.64 4.36 -14.07
CA VAL A 177 -3.61 4.26 -12.98
C VAL A 177 -3.19 5.22 -11.87
N ASP A 178 -4.12 6.04 -11.41
CA ASP A 178 -3.92 6.88 -10.24
C ASP A 178 -4.05 6.00 -8.99
N ASN A 179 -2.91 5.70 -8.37
CA ASN A 179 -2.80 4.94 -7.14
C ASN A 179 -1.89 5.69 -6.15
N GLU A 180 -1.79 5.18 -4.93
CA GLU A 180 -1.08 5.85 -3.84
C GLU A 180 0.38 6.14 -4.18
N GLU A 181 1.06 5.24 -4.90
CA GLU A 181 2.48 5.35 -5.23
C GLU A 181 2.78 6.17 -6.49
N GLN A 182 1.76 6.42 -7.35
CA GLN A 182 1.99 7.05 -8.65
C GLN A 182 2.57 8.47 -8.51
N GLY A 183 3.74 8.67 -9.10
CA GLY A 183 4.45 9.95 -9.07
C GLY A 183 5.26 10.21 -7.81
N ASP A 184 5.22 9.33 -6.82
CA ASP A 184 5.98 9.48 -5.59
C ASP A 184 7.50 9.39 -5.81
N PRO A 185 8.28 10.11 -4.99
CA PRO A 185 9.72 10.20 -5.19
C PRO A 185 10.46 8.93 -4.78
N ILE A 186 11.51 8.62 -5.53
CA ILE A 186 12.59 7.74 -5.10
C ILE A 186 13.78 8.65 -4.77
N CYS A 187 14.19 8.66 -3.51
CA CYS A 187 15.27 9.51 -3.03
C CYS A 187 16.47 8.68 -2.58
N VAL A 188 17.66 9.19 -2.84
CA VAL A 188 18.90 8.69 -2.24
C VAL A 188 19.35 9.67 -1.18
N CYS A 189 19.33 9.23 0.07
CA CYS A 189 19.72 10.01 1.24
C CYS A 189 21.01 9.46 1.83
N ARG A 190 21.93 10.37 2.25
CA ARG A 190 23.24 9.99 2.76
C ARG A 190 23.51 10.65 4.10
N ASN A 191 24.32 9.96 4.89
CA ASN A 191 24.84 10.43 6.17
C ASN A 191 23.70 10.87 7.10
N PRO A 192 22.96 9.91 7.71
CA PRO A 192 22.01 10.22 8.76
C PRO A 192 22.69 11.14 9.80
N ARG A 193 22.04 12.22 10.18
CA ARG A 193 22.59 13.21 11.12
C ARG A 193 22.60 12.74 12.57
N ARG A 194 21.83 11.70 12.85
CA ARG A 194 21.77 10.99 14.13
C ARG A 194 21.79 9.48 13.86
N PRO A 195 22.15 8.65 14.84
CA PRO A 195 22.02 7.20 14.73
C PRO A 195 20.58 6.80 14.37
N TRP A 196 20.42 5.71 13.66
CA TRP A 196 19.10 5.25 13.20
C TRP A 196 18.15 4.96 14.36
N HIS A 197 18.64 4.40 15.46
CA HIS A 197 17.80 4.14 16.64
C HIS A 197 17.22 5.42 17.26
N GLU A 198 17.89 6.57 17.12
CA GLU A 198 17.38 7.88 17.56
C GLU A 198 16.45 8.52 16.53
N LEU A 199 16.68 8.26 15.24
CA LEU A 199 15.84 8.78 14.16
C LEU A 199 14.53 7.99 14.02
N TRP A 200 14.56 6.69 14.31
CA TRP A 200 13.46 5.77 14.02
C TRP A 200 12.09 6.18 14.56
N PRO A 201 11.98 6.75 15.77
CA PRO A 201 10.70 7.27 16.24
C PRO A 201 10.05 8.32 15.33
N SER A 202 10.86 9.06 14.55
CA SER A 202 10.36 10.06 13.60
C SER A 202 9.79 9.43 12.32
N PHE A 203 10.07 8.16 12.06
CA PHE A 203 9.52 7.42 10.94
C PHE A 203 8.19 6.74 11.26
N GLN A 204 7.83 6.64 12.56
CA GLN A 204 6.59 6.00 12.96
C GLN A 204 5.37 6.81 12.51
N HIS A 205 4.47 6.16 11.80
CA HIS A 205 3.19 6.73 11.39
C HIS A 205 2.11 5.65 11.27
N TYR A 206 0.86 6.10 11.28
CA TYR A 206 -0.34 5.28 11.20
C TYR A 206 -1.31 5.98 10.25
N ASP A 207 -1.76 5.29 9.22
CA ASP A 207 -2.73 5.77 8.23
C ASP A 207 -4.06 5.01 8.32
#